data_e572a1b800c122b377824237b72e00b9
#
_entry.id   e572a1b800c122b377824237b72e00b9
#
_cell.length_a   1.000
_cell.length_b   1.000
_cell.length_c   1.000
_cell.angle_alpha   90.00
_cell.angle_beta   90.00
_cell.angle_gamma   90.00
#
_symmetry.space_group_name_H-M   'P 1'
#
loop_
_entity.id
_entity.type
_entity.pdbx_description
1 polymer ?
#
loop_
_entity_poly.entity_id
_entity_poly.type
_entity_poly.pdbx_seq_one_letter_code
_entity_poly.pdbx_strand_id
1 'polypeptide(L)'
;MAKKAAVLVVDPVNGAGLFHYLEAFFENGIPVRTFAVAETPQVTTNSVVALRLDDTVSRLAGREEEYDALVFACGDAMPKFAENADKPFNREMLRIMKRFAEQGKPMIGHCAAALLYDNLGIARGRRVALHPFLKTVVRECIPTDDKAVVDGNFYTAQTENALSELMPQVLQALK
;
A
#
# COMPACT_ATOMS: atom_id res chain seq x y z
N MET A 1 -12.62 17.30 -9.84
CA MET A 1 -12.47 17.11 -8.39
C MET A 1 -11.15 16.41 -8.12
N ALA A 2 -10.48 16.72 -7.01
CA ALA A 2 -9.28 15.99 -6.61
C ALA A 2 -9.60 14.50 -6.41
N LYS A 3 -8.73 13.64 -6.90
CA LYS A 3 -8.86 12.19 -6.73
C LYS A 3 -8.64 11.81 -5.27
N LYS A 4 -9.36 10.80 -4.80
CA LYS A 4 -9.37 10.35 -3.40
C LYS A 4 -8.61 9.04 -3.24
N ALA A 5 -7.73 8.96 -2.25
CA ALA A 5 -6.96 7.75 -1.97
C ALA A 5 -7.49 6.98 -0.75
N ALA A 6 -7.56 5.65 -0.86
CA ALA A 6 -7.71 4.75 0.26
C ALA A 6 -6.32 4.29 0.73
N VAL A 7 -6.02 4.43 2.02
CA VAL A 7 -4.74 4.03 2.61
C VAL A 7 -4.95 2.84 3.53
N LEU A 8 -4.45 1.68 3.15
CA LEU A 8 -4.45 0.48 3.98
C LEU A 8 -3.25 0.50 4.92
N VAL A 9 -3.51 0.31 6.20
CA VAL A 9 -2.50 0.43 7.27
C VAL A 9 -2.43 -0.88 8.05
N VAL A 10 -1.29 -1.55 7.97
CA VAL A 10 -1.04 -2.80 8.72
C VAL A 10 -0.66 -2.51 10.18
N ASP A 11 -0.70 -3.53 11.03
CA ASP A 11 -0.37 -3.43 12.46
C ASP A 11 0.73 -4.43 12.85
N PRO A 12 1.92 -4.00 13.26
CA PRO A 12 2.40 -2.62 13.31
C PRO A 12 2.77 -2.06 11.93
N VAL A 13 2.58 -0.75 11.74
CA VAL A 13 2.91 -0.04 10.51
C VAL A 13 4.25 0.68 10.64
N ASN A 14 4.96 0.81 9.52
CA ASN A 14 6.10 1.74 9.46
C ASN A 14 5.59 3.18 9.50
N GLY A 15 5.80 3.86 10.62
CA GLY A 15 5.30 5.22 10.84
C GLY A 15 5.89 6.23 9.85
N ALA A 16 7.19 6.15 9.58
CA ALA A 16 7.85 7.04 8.63
C ALA A 16 7.21 6.95 7.23
N GLY A 17 6.96 5.73 6.75
CA GLY A 17 6.29 5.52 5.46
C GLY A 17 4.85 6.02 5.45
N LEU A 18 4.07 5.66 6.47
CA LEU A 18 2.67 6.09 6.58
C LEU A 18 2.56 7.63 6.57
N PHE A 19 3.29 8.30 7.44
CA PHE A 19 3.22 9.75 7.54
C PHE A 19 3.76 10.45 6.29
N HIS A 20 4.74 9.88 5.61
CA HIS A 20 5.20 10.43 4.33
C HIS A 20 4.05 10.51 3.31
N TYR A 21 3.25 9.45 3.17
CA TYR A 21 2.07 9.47 2.30
C TYR A 21 1.05 10.51 2.76
N LEU A 22 0.68 10.48 4.04
CA LEU A 22 -0.38 11.32 4.58
C LEU A 22 -0.04 12.82 4.48
N GLU A 23 1.19 13.19 4.85
CA GLU A 23 1.67 14.59 4.77
C GLU A 23 1.71 15.05 3.30
N ALA A 24 2.28 14.26 2.40
CA ALA A 24 2.33 14.63 0.99
C ALA A 24 0.93 14.82 0.38
N PHE A 25 -0.03 13.97 0.72
CA PHE A 25 -1.40 14.12 0.25
C PHE A 25 -2.07 15.35 0.87
N PHE A 26 -1.90 15.58 2.16
CA PHE A 26 -2.44 16.75 2.85
C PHE A 26 -1.92 18.06 2.23
N GLU A 27 -0.60 18.19 2.05
CA GLU A 27 0.03 19.37 1.46
C GLU A 27 -0.43 19.63 0.02
N ASN A 28 -0.84 18.59 -0.70
CA ASN A 28 -1.31 18.69 -2.08
C ASN A 28 -2.84 18.67 -2.24
N GLY A 29 -3.60 18.71 -1.15
CA GLY A 29 -5.05 18.75 -1.18
C GLY A 29 -5.70 17.50 -1.73
N ILE A 30 -5.04 16.33 -1.63
CA ILE A 30 -5.58 15.04 -2.03
C ILE A 30 -6.33 14.42 -0.85
N PRO A 31 -7.64 14.22 -0.95
CA PRO A 31 -8.41 13.59 0.12
C PRO A 31 -7.97 12.13 0.35
N VAL A 32 -7.81 11.76 1.61
CA VAL A 32 -7.49 10.39 2.00
C VAL A 32 -8.46 9.87 3.04
N ARG A 33 -8.59 8.55 3.09
CA ARG A 33 -9.20 7.84 4.21
C ARG A 33 -8.33 6.64 4.57
N THR A 34 -8.11 6.45 5.85
CA THR A 34 -7.23 5.40 6.39
C THR A 34 -8.04 4.21 6.88
N PHE A 35 -7.57 3.00 6.55
CA PHE A 35 -8.25 1.74 6.91
C PHE A 35 -7.27 0.80 7.58
N ALA A 36 -7.56 0.42 8.82
CA ALA A 36 -6.77 -0.58 9.52
C ALA A 36 -6.95 -1.97 8.91
N VAL A 37 -5.86 -2.64 8.62
CA VAL A 37 -5.85 -4.07 8.29
C VAL A 37 -5.83 -4.83 9.61
N ALA A 38 -6.93 -4.74 10.35
CA ALA A 38 -7.13 -5.24 11.69
C ALA A 38 -8.63 -5.33 12.01
N GLU A 39 -8.98 -5.91 13.14
CA GLU A 39 -10.36 -6.03 13.61
C GLU A 39 -10.94 -4.69 14.11
N THR A 40 -10.08 -3.78 14.54
CA THR A 40 -10.47 -2.45 15.04
C THR A 40 -9.70 -1.36 14.31
N PRO A 41 -10.17 -0.10 14.30
CA PRO A 41 -9.47 1.01 13.65
C PRO A 41 -8.25 1.52 14.45
N GLN A 42 -7.67 0.69 15.30
CA GLN A 42 -6.49 1.00 16.08
C GLN A 42 -5.32 0.14 15.63
N VAL A 43 -4.18 0.78 15.38
CA VAL A 43 -2.92 0.14 15.03
C VAL A 43 -1.79 0.79 15.83
N THR A 44 -0.64 0.14 15.86
CA THR A 44 0.58 0.72 16.41
C THR A 44 1.62 0.90 15.32
N THR A 45 2.51 1.87 15.50
CA THR A 45 3.70 1.99 14.66
C THR A 45 4.80 1.04 15.13
N ASN A 46 5.81 0.83 14.29
CA ASN A 46 7.03 0.08 14.67
C ASN A 46 7.71 0.67 15.93
N SER A 47 7.56 1.98 16.16
CA SER A 47 8.04 2.69 17.34
C SER A 47 7.05 2.72 18.51
N VAL A 48 6.03 1.87 18.47
CA VAL A 48 5.05 1.65 19.56
C VAL A 48 4.14 2.87 19.82
N VAL A 49 3.91 3.72 18.83
CA VAL A 49 2.95 4.82 18.91
C VAL A 49 1.58 4.30 18.50
N ALA A 50 0.57 4.47 19.35
CA ALA A 50 -0.80 4.10 19.06
C ALA A 50 -1.44 5.11 18.10
N LEU A 51 -2.10 4.61 17.06
CA LEU A 51 -2.82 5.39 16.06
C LEU A 51 -4.28 4.95 16.02
N ARG A 52 -5.17 5.91 15.86
CA ARG A 52 -6.55 5.65 15.52
C ARG A 52 -6.80 6.07 14.08
N LEU A 53 -7.23 5.13 13.26
CA LEU A 53 -7.53 5.33 11.84
C LEU A 53 -9.02 5.65 11.65
N ASP A 54 -9.40 6.02 10.43
CA ASP A 54 -10.80 6.36 10.13
C ASP A 54 -11.74 5.16 10.26
N ASP A 55 -11.28 3.97 9.82
CA ASP A 55 -12.11 2.76 9.82
C ASP A 55 -11.25 1.49 9.72
N THR A 56 -11.89 0.35 9.59
CA THR A 56 -11.25 -0.94 9.28
C THR A 56 -11.36 -1.27 7.79
N VAL A 57 -10.50 -2.17 7.33
CA VAL A 57 -10.50 -2.63 5.92
C VAL A 57 -11.84 -3.25 5.52
N SER A 58 -12.55 -3.89 6.44
CA SER A 58 -13.88 -4.46 6.16
C SER A 58 -14.93 -3.41 5.79
N ARG A 59 -14.75 -2.16 6.20
CA ARG A 59 -15.62 -1.04 5.83
C ARG A 59 -15.30 -0.46 4.45
N LEU A 60 -14.13 -0.74 3.90
CA LEU A 60 -13.79 -0.39 2.53
C LEU A 60 -14.39 -1.37 1.51
N ALA A 61 -14.58 -2.62 1.91
CA ALA A 61 -15.15 -3.64 1.06
C ALA A 61 -16.54 -3.26 0.52
N GLY A 62 -16.69 -3.34 -0.82
CA GLY A 62 -17.90 -2.91 -1.51
C GLY A 62 -18.01 -1.39 -1.74
N ARG A 63 -17.00 -0.63 -1.33
CA ARG A 63 -16.93 0.83 -1.50
C ARG A 63 -15.70 1.27 -2.29
N GLU A 64 -15.07 0.36 -3.00
CA GLU A 64 -13.83 0.61 -3.75
C GLU A 64 -14.02 1.68 -4.84
N GLU A 65 -15.23 1.83 -5.36
CA GLU A 65 -15.58 2.84 -6.37
C GLU A 65 -15.51 4.29 -5.83
N GLU A 66 -15.55 4.48 -4.52
CA GLU A 66 -15.44 5.80 -3.91
C GLU A 66 -14.01 6.36 -3.93
N TYR A 67 -13.03 5.54 -4.33
CA TYR A 67 -11.61 5.88 -4.29
C TYR A 67 -10.95 5.70 -5.65
N ASP A 68 -10.01 6.58 -5.96
CA ASP A 68 -9.30 6.61 -7.23
C ASP A 68 -7.93 5.91 -7.17
N ALA A 69 -7.42 5.66 -5.98
CA ALA A 69 -6.14 4.99 -5.76
C ALA A 69 -6.12 4.20 -4.45
N LEU A 70 -5.27 3.19 -4.40
CA LEU A 70 -4.98 2.41 -3.20
C LEU A 70 -3.52 2.59 -2.80
N VAL A 71 -3.30 2.96 -1.54
CA VAL A 71 -1.98 2.97 -0.91
C VAL A 71 -1.89 1.84 0.10
N PHE A 72 -0.82 1.05 0.03
CA PHE A 72 -0.49 0.05 1.03
C PHE A 72 0.65 0.55 1.90
N ALA A 73 0.34 0.94 3.13
CA ALA A 73 1.33 1.36 4.12
C ALA A 73 1.90 0.12 4.83
N CYS A 74 3.06 -0.31 4.37
CA CYS A 74 3.79 -1.48 4.85
C CYS A 74 4.33 -1.28 6.28
N GLY A 75 4.67 -2.37 6.94
CA GLY A 75 5.28 -2.35 8.28
C GLY A 75 5.75 -3.72 8.74
N ASP A 76 6.14 -3.81 10.00
CA ASP A 76 6.68 -5.04 10.61
C ASP A 76 5.63 -6.16 10.79
N ALA A 77 4.38 -5.88 10.43
CA ALA A 77 3.35 -6.91 10.34
C ALA A 77 3.62 -7.95 9.22
N MET A 78 4.44 -7.60 8.24
CA MET A 78 4.68 -8.45 7.07
C MET A 78 5.23 -9.83 7.39
N PRO A 79 6.17 -10.01 8.35
CA PRO A 79 6.63 -11.35 8.75
C PRO A 79 5.53 -12.23 9.35
N LYS A 80 4.52 -11.61 9.96
CA LYS A 80 3.37 -12.30 10.57
C LYS A 80 2.24 -12.55 9.57
N PHE A 81 2.36 -12.05 8.35
CA PHE A 81 1.29 -12.11 7.37
C PHE A 81 0.89 -13.54 7.02
N ALA A 82 1.88 -14.43 6.87
CA ALA A 82 1.64 -15.84 6.61
C ALA A 82 0.91 -16.54 7.79
N GLU A 83 1.28 -16.19 9.03
CA GLU A 83 0.64 -16.72 10.24
C GLU A 83 -0.81 -16.27 10.38
N ASN A 84 -1.14 -15.08 9.87
CA ASN A 84 -2.46 -14.46 9.93
C ASN A 84 -3.23 -14.54 8.60
N ALA A 85 -2.79 -15.39 7.66
CA ALA A 85 -3.39 -15.48 6.32
C ALA A 85 -4.91 -15.78 6.37
N ASP A 86 -5.37 -16.53 7.38
CA ASP A 86 -6.77 -16.88 7.57
C ASP A 86 -7.61 -15.80 8.23
N LYS A 87 -7.01 -14.74 8.76
CA LYS A 87 -7.77 -13.67 9.39
C LYS A 87 -8.67 -12.97 8.36
N PRO A 88 -9.94 -12.69 8.70
CA PRO A 88 -10.88 -12.06 7.78
C PRO A 88 -10.37 -10.73 7.21
N PHE A 89 -9.74 -9.88 8.01
CA PHE A 89 -9.21 -8.59 7.55
C PHE A 89 -8.05 -8.75 6.55
N ASN A 90 -7.22 -9.79 6.65
CA ASN A 90 -6.16 -10.05 5.67
C ASN A 90 -6.74 -10.55 4.34
N ARG A 91 -7.71 -11.45 4.37
CA ARG A 91 -8.42 -11.91 3.17
C ARG A 91 -9.13 -10.75 2.47
N GLU A 92 -9.76 -9.89 3.25
CA GLU A 92 -10.46 -8.71 2.76
C GLU A 92 -9.49 -7.72 2.09
N MET A 93 -8.33 -7.46 2.71
CA MET A 93 -7.30 -6.63 2.14
C MET A 93 -6.84 -7.13 0.77
N LEU A 94 -6.56 -8.43 0.65
CA LEU A 94 -6.11 -9.04 -0.60
C LEU A 94 -7.19 -8.93 -1.70
N ARG A 95 -8.44 -9.12 -1.35
CA ARG A 95 -9.57 -8.97 -2.28
C ARG A 95 -9.71 -7.53 -2.76
N ILE A 96 -9.60 -6.56 -1.86
CA ILE A 96 -9.64 -5.14 -2.19
C ILE A 96 -8.48 -4.76 -3.11
N MET A 97 -7.25 -5.21 -2.82
CA MET A 97 -6.09 -4.97 -3.70
C MET A 97 -6.36 -5.48 -5.12
N LYS A 98 -6.87 -6.70 -5.24
CA LYS A 98 -7.21 -7.28 -6.53
C LYS A 98 -8.26 -6.45 -7.27
N ARG A 99 -9.29 -6.01 -6.57
CA ARG A 99 -10.36 -5.18 -7.14
C ARG A 99 -9.86 -3.85 -7.69
N PHE A 100 -9.02 -3.14 -6.91
CA PHE A 100 -8.41 -1.89 -7.38
C PHE A 100 -7.52 -2.10 -8.62
N ALA A 101 -6.72 -3.16 -8.63
CA ALA A 101 -5.86 -3.49 -9.76
C ALA A 101 -6.66 -3.83 -11.01
N GLU A 102 -7.75 -4.61 -10.90
CA GLU A 102 -8.67 -4.94 -12.00
C GLU A 102 -9.34 -3.71 -12.60
N GLN A 103 -9.56 -2.69 -11.79
CA GLN A 103 -10.10 -1.39 -12.23
C GLN A 103 -9.03 -0.46 -12.83
N GLY A 104 -7.77 -0.89 -12.90
CA GLY A 104 -6.66 -0.09 -13.42
C GLY A 104 -6.31 1.12 -12.56
N LYS A 105 -6.75 1.16 -11.31
CA LYS A 105 -6.47 2.25 -10.38
C LYS A 105 -5.02 2.20 -9.89
N PRO A 106 -4.38 3.35 -9.62
CA PRO A 106 -3.04 3.40 -9.04
C PRO A 106 -2.91 2.55 -7.77
N MET A 107 -1.96 1.63 -7.79
CA MET A 107 -1.57 0.74 -6.70
C MET A 107 -0.23 1.23 -6.16
N ILE A 108 -0.23 1.86 -5.01
CA ILE A 108 0.92 2.59 -4.45
C ILE A 108 1.42 1.86 -3.21
N GLY A 109 2.73 1.62 -3.14
CA GLY A 109 3.29 0.98 -1.96
C GLY A 109 4.82 0.93 -1.96
N HIS A 110 5.39 0.55 -0.83
CA HIS A 110 6.83 0.41 -0.65
C HIS A 110 7.16 -0.88 0.11
N CYS A 111 8.44 -1.19 0.21
CA CYS A 111 8.96 -2.35 0.96
C CYS A 111 8.39 -3.67 0.41
N ALA A 112 7.49 -4.32 1.14
CA ALA A 112 6.89 -5.60 0.75
C ALA A 112 5.60 -5.48 -0.09
N ALA A 113 5.16 -4.28 -0.44
CA ALA A 113 3.92 -4.10 -1.22
C ALA A 113 3.97 -4.89 -2.54
N ALA A 114 5.06 -4.77 -3.29
CA ALA A 114 5.21 -5.47 -4.56
C ALA A 114 5.22 -7.00 -4.40
N LEU A 115 5.67 -7.54 -3.27
CA LEU A 115 5.57 -8.98 -2.99
C LEU A 115 4.11 -9.43 -2.86
N LEU A 116 3.24 -8.62 -2.24
CA LEU A 116 1.81 -8.91 -2.19
C LEU A 116 1.18 -8.87 -3.58
N TYR A 117 1.57 -7.89 -4.39
CA TYR A 117 1.09 -7.78 -5.78
C TYR A 117 1.55 -8.99 -6.62
N ASP A 118 2.79 -9.45 -6.42
CA ASP A 118 3.34 -10.65 -7.04
C ASP A 118 2.54 -11.90 -6.65
N ASN A 119 2.33 -12.10 -5.35
CA ASN A 119 1.59 -13.25 -4.82
C ASN A 119 0.13 -13.28 -5.29
N LEU A 120 -0.48 -12.13 -5.52
CA LEU A 120 -1.83 -12.02 -6.08
C LEU A 120 -1.87 -12.16 -7.60
N GLY A 121 -0.72 -12.17 -8.28
CA GLY A 121 -0.63 -12.21 -9.74
C GLY A 121 -1.13 -10.95 -10.45
N ILE A 122 -1.39 -9.86 -9.72
CA ILE A 122 -1.96 -8.63 -10.28
C ILE A 122 -0.94 -7.75 -10.98
N ALA A 123 0.35 -7.91 -10.67
CA ALA A 123 1.45 -7.17 -11.26
C ALA A 123 2.37 -8.04 -12.14
N ARG A 124 1.83 -9.11 -12.73
CA ARG A 124 2.58 -10.02 -13.59
C ARG A 124 3.26 -9.28 -14.75
N GLY A 125 4.56 -9.49 -14.90
CA GLY A 125 5.38 -8.88 -15.96
C GLY A 125 5.66 -7.39 -15.75
N ARG A 126 5.21 -6.80 -14.64
CA ARG A 126 5.48 -5.40 -14.30
C ARG A 126 6.82 -5.25 -13.60
N ARG A 127 7.53 -4.19 -13.96
CA ARG A 127 8.73 -3.77 -13.23
C ARG A 127 8.32 -3.18 -11.90
N VAL A 128 9.01 -3.57 -10.83
CA VAL A 128 8.70 -3.13 -9.46
C VAL A 128 9.97 -2.80 -8.69
N ALA A 129 9.84 -1.87 -7.75
CA ALA A 129 10.80 -1.65 -6.68
C ALA A 129 10.25 -2.26 -5.39
N LEU A 130 11.09 -2.94 -4.63
CA LEU A 130 10.74 -3.54 -3.34
C LEU A 130 12.00 -3.67 -2.48
N HIS A 131 11.82 -4.00 -1.22
CA HIS A 131 12.95 -4.19 -0.30
C HIS A 131 13.96 -5.16 -0.91
N PRO A 132 15.28 -4.83 -0.93
CA PRO A 132 16.29 -5.63 -1.64
C PRO A 132 16.30 -7.11 -1.26
N PHE A 133 16.02 -7.45 0.00
CA PHE A 133 15.97 -8.85 0.45
C PHE A 133 14.80 -9.65 -0.13
N LEU A 134 13.80 -8.99 -0.70
CA LEU A 134 12.62 -9.64 -1.27
C LEU A 134 12.74 -9.91 -2.77
N LYS A 135 13.80 -9.42 -3.43
CA LYS A 135 13.98 -9.59 -4.88
C LYS A 135 14.03 -11.05 -5.32
N THR A 136 14.60 -11.91 -4.48
CA THR A 136 14.79 -13.33 -4.79
C THR A 136 13.52 -14.17 -4.61
N VAL A 137 12.49 -13.63 -3.97
CA VAL A 137 11.25 -14.38 -3.69
C VAL A 137 10.08 -13.98 -4.58
N VAL A 138 10.17 -12.88 -5.33
CA VAL A 138 9.18 -12.56 -6.37
C VAL A 138 9.34 -13.48 -7.57
N ARG A 139 8.23 -13.85 -8.19
CA ARG A 139 8.18 -14.87 -9.25
C ARG A 139 7.60 -14.37 -10.56
N GLU A 140 6.64 -13.46 -10.49
CA GLU A 140 5.88 -12.99 -11.65
C GLU A 140 6.17 -11.53 -12.01
N CYS A 141 6.54 -10.71 -11.03
CA CYS A 141 7.03 -9.35 -11.24
C CYS A 141 8.51 -9.35 -11.65
N ILE A 142 8.95 -8.24 -12.23
CA ILE A 142 10.36 -8.00 -12.60
C ILE A 142 10.96 -7.04 -11.56
N PRO A 143 11.72 -7.55 -10.57
CA PRO A 143 12.36 -6.70 -9.58
C PRO A 143 13.48 -5.88 -10.23
N THR A 144 13.61 -4.62 -9.80
CA THR A 144 14.64 -3.69 -10.28
C THR A 144 15.60 -3.29 -9.16
N ASP A 145 16.68 -2.61 -9.54
CA ASP A 145 17.60 -1.94 -8.61
C ASP A 145 17.24 -0.45 -8.39
N ASP A 146 16.24 0.03 -9.08
CA ASP A 146 15.75 1.40 -8.93
C ASP A 146 15.09 1.60 -7.58
N LYS A 147 15.27 2.76 -6.97
CA LYS A 147 14.66 3.09 -5.68
C LYS A 147 13.15 3.25 -5.76
N ALA A 148 12.66 3.76 -6.88
CA ALA A 148 11.25 3.92 -7.17
C ALA A 148 10.95 3.55 -8.63
N VAL A 149 9.83 2.88 -8.87
CA VAL A 149 9.42 2.43 -10.20
C VAL A 149 7.93 2.67 -10.37
N VAL A 150 7.57 3.24 -11.52
CA VAL A 150 6.18 3.27 -12.00
C VAL A 150 6.10 2.45 -13.28
N ASP A 151 5.24 1.44 -13.28
CA ASP A 151 4.96 0.63 -14.45
C ASP A 151 3.45 0.32 -14.50
N GLY A 152 2.78 0.83 -15.54
CA GLY A 152 1.33 0.78 -15.64
C GLY A 152 0.67 1.53 -14.47
N ASN A 153 -0.19 0.84 -13.74
CA ASN A 153 -0.85 1.39 -12.56
C ASN A 153 -0.13 1.05 -11.24
N PHE A 154 1.08 0.48 -11.28
CA PHE A 154 1.86 0.14 -10.10
C PHE A 154 2.94 1.19 -9.83
N TYR A 155 2.89 1.77 -8.63
CA TYR A 155 3.79 2.80 -8.11
C TYR A 155 4.49 2.23 -6.89
N THR A 156 5.75 1.82 -7.04
CA THR A 156 6.47 1.07 -6.01
C THR A 156 7.80 1.72 -5.63
N ALA A 157 8.17 1.61 -4.36
CA ALA A 157 9.45 2.06 -3.82
C ALA A 157 10.13 0.94 -3.00
N GLN A 158 11.45 0.98 -2.92
CA GLN A 158 12.23 -0.05 -2.20
C GLN A 158 11.92 -0.03 -0.71
N THR A 159 11.94 1.15 -0.10
CA THR A 159 11.70 1.36 1.33
C THR A 159 11.04 2.73 1.54
N GLU A 160 10.69 3.03 2.78
CA GLU A 160 10.19 4.36 3.17
C GLU A 160 11.16 5.49 2.82
N ASN A 161 12.46 5.21 2.80
CA ASN A 161 13.49 6.20 2.44
C ASN A 161 13.48 6.58 0.95
N ALA A 162 12.88 5.76 0.12
CA ALA A 162 12.76 5.99 -1.33
C ALA A 162 11.43 6.66 -1.72
N LEU A 163 10.55 6.93 -0.79
CA LEU A 163 9.24 7.56 -1.08
C LEU A 163 9.37 8.96 -1.64
N SER A 164 10.40 9.72 -1.26
CA SER A 164 10.65 11.04 -1.83
C SER A 164 10.88 11.00 -3.35
N GLU A 165 11.38 9.88 -3.89
CA GLU A 165 11.55 9.69 -5.34
C GLU A 165 10.25 9.23 -6.03
N LEU A 166 9.37 8.51 -5.32
CA LEU A 166 8.11 8.01 -5.84
C LEU A 166 6.99 9.06 -5.83
N MET A 167 6.89 9.84 -4.74
CA MET A 167 5.75 10.71 -4.48
C MET A 167 5.48 11.76 -5.56
N PRO A 168 6.45 12.38 -6.24
CA PRO A 168 6.16 13.30 -7.35
C PRO A 168 5.28 12.65 -8.44
N GLN A 169 5.54 11.40 -8.78
CA GLN A 169 4.77 10.65 -9.79
C GLN A 169 3.39 10.27 -9.29
N VAL A 170 3.29 9.89 -8.00
CA VAL A 170 2.00 9.60 -7.35
C VAL A 170 1.12 10.85 -7.34
N LEU A 171 1.66 11.99 -6.91
CA LEU A 171 0.93 13.25 -6.85
C LEU A 171 0.48 13.72 -8.24
N GLN A 172 1.31 13.52 -9.26
CA GLN A 172 0.93 13.81 -10.65
C GLN A 172 -0.25 12.94 -11.10
N ALA A 173 -0.27 11.67 -10.74
CA ALA A 173 -1.35 10.74 -11.11
C ALA A 173 -2.68 11.04 -10.40
N LEU A 174 -2.62 11.70 -9.22
CA LEU A 174 -3.79 11.99 -8.39
C LEU A 174 -4.30 13.43 -8.47
N LYS A 175 -3.62 14.29 -9.18
CA LYS A 175 -4.09 15.65 -9.54
C LYS A 175 -4.96 15.59 -10.79
#